data_780f4c9709b97e7c55a5310af0d58765
#
_entry.id   780f4c9709b97e7c55a5310af0d58765
#
_cell.length_a   1.000
_cell.length_b   1.000
_cell.length_c   1.000
_cell.angle_alpha   90.00
_cell.angle_beta   90.00
_cell.angle_gamma   90.00
#
_symmetry.space_group_name_H-M   'P 1'
#
loop_
_entity.id
_entity.type
_entity.pdbx_description
1 polymer ?
#
loop_
_entity_poly.entity_id
_entity_poly.type
_entity_poly.pdbx_seq_one_letter_code
_entity_poly.pdbx_strand_id
1 'polypeptide(L)'
;MECNKDLCKSIVDRGHEIGNHTYNHCKLKEMPKEDAEREIMQAQELLFQITGQNNKLFRFPYSSCNRKLLRLIHQKGMASIGWTIDTRDWEGIGAEQIYGMVINDRKVEAGSIVLMHTTGQHTVE
;
A
#
# COMPACT_ATOMS: atom_id res chain seq x y z
N MET A 1 1.81 2.73 15.34
CA MET A 1 1.26 3.71 14.38
C MET A 1 -0.10 4.13 14.89
N GLU A 2 -0.26 5.37 15.37
CA GLU A 2 -1.58 5.91 15.64
C GLU A 2 -2.29 6.08 14.31
N CYS A 3 -3.29 5.24 14.07
CA CYS A 3 -4.09 5.33 12.86
C CYS A 3 -5.04 6.52 13.00
N ASN A 4 -4.97 7.48 12.10
CA ASN A 4 -5.95 8.55 12.02
C ASN A 4 -7.28 7.96 11.48
N LYS A 5 -8.12 7.50 12.40
CA LYS A 5 -9.38 6.80 12.09
C LYS A 5 -10.32 7.66 11.24
N ASP A 6 -10.39 8.95 11.56
CA ASP A 6 -11.27 9.89 10.86
C ASP A 6 -10.81 10.10 9.42
N LEU A 7 -9.49 10.18 9.19
CA LEU A 7 -8.93 10.27 7.84
C LEU A 7 -9.20 9.00 7.03
N CYS A 8 -8.98 7.81 7.61
CA CYS A 8 -9.28 6.54 6.95
C CYS A 8 -10.76 6.46 6.56
N LYS A 9 -11.65 6.85 7.46
CA LYS A 9 -13.08 6.89 7.16
C LYS A 9 -13.41 7.88 6.04
N SER A 10 -12.86 9.08 6.09
CA SER A 10 -13.04 10.09 5.04
C SER A 10 -12.57 9.61 3.66
N ILE A 11 -11.48 8.84 3.59
CA ILE A 11 -10.98 8.24 2.34
C ILE A 11 -12.04 7.30 1.73
N VAL A 12 -12.60 6.40 2.55
CA VAL A 12 -13.65 5.47 2.13
C VAL A 12 -14.95 6.20 1.74
N ASP A 13 -15.38 7.17 2.54
CA ASP A 13 -16.60 7.96 2.29
C ASP A 13 -16.53 8.75 0.98
N ARG A 14 -15.32 9.09 0.54
CA ARG A 14 -15.05 9.72 -0.78
C ARG A 14 -14.94 8.73 -1.94
N GLY A 15 -15.18 7.44 -1.70
CA GLY A 15 -15.16 6.39 -2.73
C GLY A 15 -13.78 5.86 -3.08
N HIS A 16 -12.75 6.15 -2.30
CA HIS A 16 -11.42 5.56 -2.48
C HIS A 16 -11.32 4.19 -1.82
N GLU A 17 -10.49 3.32 -2.39
CA GLU A 17 -10.24 1.99 -1.85
C GLU A 17 -9.05 2.00 -0.90
N ILE A 18 -9.17 1.34 0.24
CA ILE A 18 -8.08 1.13 1.19
C ILE A 18 -7.60 -0.31 1.10
N GLY A 19 -6.28 -0.49 0.97
CA GLY A 19 -5.62 -1.79 1.02
C GLY A 19 -4.81 -1.97 2.30
N ASN A 20 -4.53 -3.23 2.64
CA ASN A 20 -3.67 -3.62 3.74
C ASN A 20 -2.19 -3.48 3.35
N HIS A 21 -1.37 -2.94 4.26
CA HIS A 21 0.07 -2.72 4.04
C HIS A 21 0.90 -3.15 5.27
N THR A 22 0.45 -4.16 6.00
CA THR A 22 0.94 -4.65 7.31
C THR A 22 0.70 -3.66 8.45
N TYR A 23 0.84 -4.13 9.68
CA TYR A 23 0.60 -3.32 10.87
C TYR A 23 1.79 -2.39 11.19
N ASN A 24 3.02 -2.93 11.15
CA ASN A 24 4.25 -2.20 11.47
C ASN A 24 5.16 -1.90 10.27
N HIS A 25 4.66 -2.03 9.03
CA HIS A 25 5.44 -1.80 7.81
C HIS A 25 6.72 -2.65 7.74
N CYS A 26 6.61 -3.95 8.08
CA CYS A 26 7.74 -4.87 8.17
C CYS A 26 8.08 -5.55 6.84
N LYS A 27 9.35 -5.94 6.68
CA LYS A 27 9.79 -6.82 5.58
C LYS A 27 9.38 -8.26 5.87
N LEU A 28 8.17 -8.63 5.46
CA LEU A 28 7.57 -9.93 5.77
C LEU A 28 8.40 -11.14 5.36
N LYS A 29 9.23 -11.01 4.31
CA LYS A 29 10.10 -12.10 3.83
C LYS A 29 11.18 -12.49 4.82
N GLU A 30 11.56 -11.58 5.71
CA GLU A 30 12.62 -11.75 6.72
C GLU A 30 12.07 -12.27 8.05
N MET A 31 10.75 -12.49 8.15
CA MET A 31 10.06 -12.88 9.37
C MET A 31 9.65 -14.35 9.35
N PRO A 32 9.50 -15.00 10.53
CA PRO A 32 8.78 -16.26 10.65
C PRO A 32 7.36 -16.14 10.07
N LYS A 33 6.83 -17.25 9.55
CA LYS A 33 5.51 -17.26 8.90
C LYS A 33 4.40 -16.75 9.84
N GLU A 34 4.44 -17.18 11.08
CA GLU A 34 3.45 -16.85 12.12
C GLU A 34 3.45 -15.35 12.43
N ASP A 35 4.63 -14.74 12.46
CA ASP A 35 4.78 -13.30 12.69
C ASP A 35 4.30 -12.50 11.48
N ALA A 36 4.65 -12.96 10.27
CA ALA A 36 4.17 -12.34 9.04
C ALA A 36 2.63 -12.40 8.94
N GLU A 37 2.02 -13.54 9.29
CA GLU A 37 0.57 -13.69 9.31
C GLU A 37 -0.08 -12.76 10.36
N ARG A 38 0.52 -12.62 11.54
CA ARG A 38 0.06 -11.71 12.59
C ARG A 38 0.08 -10.25 12.13
N GLU A 39 1.16 -9.79 11.51
CA GLU A 39 1.29 -8.44 10.93
C GLU A 39 0.20 -8.13 9.92
N ILE A 40 -0.12 -9.08 9.07
CA ILE A 40 -1.17 -8.96 8.05
C ILE A 40 -2.55 -8.90 8.72
N MET A 41 -2.82 -9.82 9.65
CA MET A 41 -4.16 -9.94 10.23
C MET A 41 -4.49 -8.83 11.23
N GLN A 42 -3.50 -8.33 11.99
CA GLN A 42 -3.69 -7.16 12.86
C GLN A 42 -4.07 -5.91 12.06
N ALA A 43 -3.41 -5.67 10.93
CA ALA A 43 -3.76 -4.57 10.05
C ALA A 43 -5.16 -4.75 9.44
N GLN A 44 -5.49 -5.98 9.02
CA GLN A 44 -6.81 -6.28 8.45
C GLN A 44 -7.94 -6.02 9.45
N GLU A 45 -7.78 -6.49 10.68
CA GLU A 45 -8.74 -6.28 11.76
C GLU A 45 -8.92 -4.79 12.08
N LEU A 46 -7.81 -4.05 12.21
CA LEU A 46 -7.87 -2.61 12.46
C LEU A 46 -8.59 -1.86 11.34
N LEU A 47 -8.30 -2.17 10.08
CA LEU A 47 -8.96 -1.58 8.93
C LEU A 47 -10.46 -1.89 8.92
N PHE A 48 -10.84 -3.12 9.24
CA PHE A 48 -12.24 -3.51 9.36
C PHE A 48 -12.97 -2.72 10.46
N GLN A 49 -12.35 -2.59 11.63
CA GLN A 49 -12.92 -1.81 12.76
C GLN A 49 -13.14 -0.34 12.41
N ILE A 50 -12.28 0.23 11.57
CA ILE A 50 -12.38 1.65 11.18
C ILE A 50 -13.37 1.86 10.05
N THR A 51 -13.33 1.00 9.02
CA THR A 51 -14.04 1.21 7.75
C THR A 51 -15.34 0.41 7.64
N GLY A 52 -15.50 -0.63 8.46
CA GLY A 52 -16.58 -1.61 8.32
C GLY A 52 -16.47 -2.49 7.08
N GLN A 53 -15.37 -2.42 6.33
CA GLN A 53 -15.18 -3.12 5.07
C GLN A 53 -14.08 -4.18 5.15
N ASN A 54 -14.32 -5.33 4.55
CA ASN A 54 -13.29 -6.35 4.34
C ASN A 54 -12.41 -5.95 3.15
N ASN A 55 -11.26 -5.34 3.45
CA ASN A 55 -10.31 -4.92 2.42
C ASN A 55 -9.74 -6.13 1.69
N LYS A 56 -9.78 -6.08 0.36
CA LYS A 56 -9.35 -7.19 -0.51
C LYS A 56 -7.99 -6.94 -1.18
N LEU A 57 -7.41 -5.78 -0.98
CA LEU A 57 -6.13 -5.41 -1.55
C LEU A 57 -5.03 -5.45 -0.49
N PHE A 58 -3.87 -5.93 -0.90
CA PHE A 58 -2.66 -5.97 -0.08
C PHE A 58 -1.46 -5.49 -0.88
N ARG A 59 -0.63 -4.65 -0.30
CA ARG A 59 0.66 -4.27 -0.87
C ARG A 59 1.78 -4.67 0.09
N PHE A 60 2.82 -5.32 -0.44
CA PHE A 60 3.98 -5.72 0.37
C PHE A 60 4.87 -4.50 0.65
N PRO A 61 5.19 -4.18 1.93
CA PRO A 61 6.23 -3.21 2.25
C PRO A 61 7.55 -3.59 1.58
N TYR A 62 8.27 -2.60 1.06
CA TYR A 62 9.56 -2.78 0.39
C TYR A 62 9.56 -3.78 -0.77
N SER A 63 8.41 -4.07 -1.38
CA SER A 63 8.25 -5.19 -2.34
C SER A 63 8.75 -6.54 -1.80
N SER A 64 8.86 -6.68 -0.48
CA SER A 64 9.41 -7.85 0.20
C SER A 64 8.43 -9.03 0.17
N CYS A 65 8.36 -9.72 -0.98
CA CYS A 65 7.46 -10.85 -1.16
C CYS A 65 8.19 -12.11 -1.66
N ASN A 66 7.53 -13.25 -1.49
CA ASN A 66 7.90 -14.54 -2.09
C ASN A 66 6.63 -15.36 -2.36
N ARG A 67 6.78 -16.52 -3.04
CA ARG A 67 5.64 -17.38 -3.41
C ARG A 67 4.80 -17.83 -2.20
N LYS A 68 5.42 -18.05 -1.03
CA LYS A 68 4.71 -18.49 0.18
C LYS A 68 3.83 -17.37 0.72
N LEU A 69 4.35 -16.13 0.76
CA LEU A 69 3.61 -14.95 1.19
C LEU A 69 2.47 -14.58 0.22
N LEU A 70 2.70 -14.70 -1.08
CA LEU A 70 1.64 -14.51 -2.08
C LEU A 70 0.49 -15.50 -1.88
N ARG A 71 0.81 -16.79 -1.64
CA ARG A 71 -0.21 -17.78 -1.31
C ARG A 71 -0.96 -17.45 -0.02
N LEU A 72 -0.25 -16.99 1.02
CA LEU A 72 -0.86 -16.58 2.29
C LEU A 72 -1.87 -15.47 2.08
N ILE A 73 -1.49 -14.39 1.36
CA ILE A 73 -2.39 -13.27 1.03
C ILE A 73 -3.64 -13.77 0.28
N HIS A 74 -3.45 -14.61 -0.74
CA HIS A 74 -4.56 -15.17 -1.51
C HIS A 74 -5.47 -16.05 -0.63
N GLN A 75 -4.92 -16.90 0.25
CA GLN A 75 -5.69 -17.71 1.21
C GLN A 75 -6.51 -16.85 2.20
N LYS A 76 -6.06 -15.63 2.50
CA LYS A 76 -6.80 -14.66 3.32
C LYS A 76 -7.83 -13.84 2.51
N GLY A 77 -8.04 -14.18 1.24
CA GLY A 77 -9.01 -13.51 0.37
C GLY A 77 -8.56 -12.15 -0.15
N MET A 78 -7.26 -11.87 -0.13
CA MET A 78 -6.68 -10.62 -0.61
C MET A 78 -5.90 -10.83 -1.92
N ALA A 79 -5.87 -9.81 -2.78
CA ALA A 79 -5.03 -9.71 -3.96
C ALA A 79 -3.82 -8.82 -3.68
N SER A 80 -2.64 -9.25 -4.12
CA SER A 80 -1.44 -8.43 -4.04
C SER A 80 -1.40 -7.41 -5.18
N ILE A 81 -1.22 -6.13 -4.82
CA ILE A 81 -1.19 -5.02 -5.77
C ILE A 81 0.24 -4.45 -5.86
N GLY A 82 0.79 -4.41 -7.08
CA GLY A 82 2.02 -3.73 -7.41
C GLY A 82 1.77 -2.31 -7.92
N TRP A 83 2.66 -1.85 -8.80
CA TRP A 83 2.56 -0.56 -9.48
C TRP A 83 3.18 -0.64 -10.87
N THR A 84 2.79 0.29 -11.72
CA THR A 84 3.35 0.48 -13.06
C THR A 84 4.51 1.46 -13.01
N ILE A 85 4.35 2.53 -12.21
CA ILE A 85 5.30 3.64 -12.09
C ILE A 85 5.66 3.83 -10.64
N ASP A 86 6.96 3.90 -10.34
CA ASP A 86 7.49 4.29 -9.04
C ASP A 86 8.03 5.72 -9.14
N THR A 87 7.41 6.65 -8.46
CA THR A 87 7.79 8.06 -8.51
C THR A 87 9.03 8.39 -7.70
N ARG A 88 9.42 7.50 -6.78
CA ARG A 88 10.53 7.72 -5.84
C ARG A 88 10.40 9.02 -5.03
N ASP A 89 9.18 9.46 -4.79
CA ASP A 89 8.84 10.71 -4.09
C ASP A 89 9.40 10.77 -2.65
N TRP A 90 9.64 9.62 -2.05
CA TRP A 90 10.27 9.46 -0.73
C TRP A 90 11.76 9.82 -0.69
N GLU A 91 12.44 9.99 -1.83
CA GLU A 91 13.87 10.36 -1.93
C GLU A 91 14.10 11.88 -1.82
N GLY A 92 13.04 12.67 -1.59
CA GLY A 92 13.15 14.13 -1.47
C GLY A 92 13.36 14.85 -2.80
N ILE A 93 13.00 14.22 -3.90
CA ILE A 93 13.02 14.87 -5.23
C ILE A 93 11.89 15.90 -5.34
N GLY A 94 12.08 16.94 -6.14
CA GLY A 94 11.11 18.02 -6.29
C GLY A 94 9.85 17.62 -7.07
N ALA A 95 8.75 18.37 -6.89
CA ALA A 95 7.45 18.13 -7.50
C ALA A 95 7.52 17.99 -9.04
N GLU A 96 8.28 18.83 -9.72
CA GLU A 96 8.47 18.79 -11.17
C GLU A 96 9.10 17.45 -11.64
N GLN A 97 10.01 16.88 -10.84
CA GLN A 97 10.61 15.58 -11.14
C GLN A 97 9.60 14.45 -10.96
N ILE A 98 8.82 14.48 -9.87
CA ILE A 98 7.75 13.52 -9.61
C ILE A 98 6.74 13.55 -10.77
N TYR A 99 6.28 14.75 -11.14
CA TYR A 99 5.36 14.97 -12.25
C TYR A 99 5.92 14.42 -13.57
N GLY A 100 7.18 14.77 -13.86
CA GLY A 100 7.86 14.31 -15.09
C GLY A 100 8.01 12.79 -15.16
N MET A 101 8.24 12.11 -14.03
CA MET A 101 8.29 10.64 -13.97
C MET A 101 6.96 10.01 -14.36
N VAL A 102 5.84 10.64 -14.02
CA VAL A 102 4.52 10.11 -14.33
C VAL A 102 4.16 10.37 -15.80
N ILE A 103 4.18 11.64 -16.25
CA ILE A 103 3.64 12.00 -17.56
C ILE A 103 4.56 11.63 -18.75
N ASN A 104 5.86 11.51 -18.51
CA ASN A 104 6.81 11.15 -19.57
C ASN A 104 7.11 9.63 -19.62
N ASP A 105 6.57 8.82 -18.71
CA ASP A 105 6.76 7.38 -18.75
C ASP A 105 5.91 6.77 -19.88
N ARG A 106 6.58 6.06 -20.80
CA ARG A 106 5.91 5.41 -21.94
C ARG A 106 4.96 4.27 -21.54
N LYS A 107 4.98 3.84 -20.26
CA LYS A 107 4.12 2.79 -19.72
C LYS A 107 2.83 3.35 -19.15
N VAL A 108 2.66 4.68 -19.13
CA VAL A 108 1.43 5.31 -18.64
C VAL A 108 0.30 5.04 -19.62
N GLU A 109 -0.71 4.33 -19.15
CA GLU A 109 -1.92 4.02 -19.88
C GLU A 109 -3.12 3.94 -18.92
N ALA A 110 -4.32 3.82 -19.46
CA ALA A 110 -5.52 3.63 -18.64
C ALA A 110 -5.37 2.36 -17.79
N GLY A 111 -5.55 2.49 -16.46
CA GLY A 111 -5.32 1.40 -15.49
C GLY A 111 -3.91 1.37 -14.89
N SER A 112 -3.01 2.27 -15.26
CA SER A 112 -1.72 2.40 -14.61
C SER A 112 -1.85 2.73 -13.13
N ILE A 113 -1.02 2.11 -12.30
CA ILE A 113 -0.92 2.38 -10.86
C ILE A 113 0.37 3.13 -10.60
N VAL A 114 0.25 4.34 -10.07
CA VAL A 114 1.38 5.19 -9.67
C VAL A 114 1.64 5.02 -8.18
N LEU A 115 2.86 4.64 -7.81
CA LEU A 115 3.28 4.55 -6.42
C LEU A 115 3.72 5.92 -5.93
N MET A 116 3.12 6.35 -4.83
CA MET A 116 3.46 7.56 -4.08
C MET A 116 3.38 7.28 -2.58
N HIS A 117 4.02 8.12 -1.77
CA HIS A 117 4.07 7.96 -0.31
C HIS A 117 3.56 9.20 0.41
N THR A 118 2.86 9.00 1.52
CA THR A 118 2.38 10.08 2.39
C THR A 118 3.51 10.81 3.12
N THR A 119 4.72 10.25 3.09
CA THR A 119 5.94 10.81 3.66
C THR A 119 6.80 11.57 2.63
N GLY A 120 6.41 11.56 1.38
CA GLY A 120 7.08 12.31 0.32
C GLY A 120 6.92 13.81 0.56
N GLN A 121 8.03 14.55 0.56
CA GLN A 121 8.06 15.97 0.91
C GLN A 121 7.30 16.84 -0.08
N HIS A 122 7.32 16.47 -1.36
CA HIS A 122 6.73 17.21 -2.48
C HIS A 122 5.64 16.42 -3.23
N THR A 123 5.09 15.39 -2.61
CA THR A 123 4.10 14.49 -3.26
C THR A 123 2.78 15.17 -3.56
N VAL A 124 2.42 16.21 -2.80
CA VAL A 124 1.11 16.88 -2.90
C VAL A 124 1.21 18.33 -3.45
N GLU A 125 2.38 18.75 -3.90
CA GLU A 125 2.57 20.01 -4.60
C GLU A 125 2.20 19.87 -6.07
#